data_de2b14d6f75fb2f41a35bcc6e8d1a003
#
_entry.id   de2b14d6f75fb2f41a35bcc6e8d1a003
#
_cell.length_a   1.000
_cell.length_b   1.000
_cell.length_c   1.000
_cell.angle_alpha   90.00
_cell.angle_beta   90.00
_cell.angle_gamma   90.00
#
_symmetry.space_group_name_H-M   'P 1'
#
loop_
_entity.id
_entity.type
_entity.pdbx_description
1 polymer ?
#
loop_
_entity_poly.entity_id
_entity_poly.type
_entity_poly.pdbx_seq_one_letter_code
_entity_poly.pdbx_strand_id
1 'polypeptide(L)'
;MGRRAVLGEEHVGASAAHSNYSYKVDPKADTAAAHVLRFVGGDKTVLDVGAGPGSITKPMVELNKCRVSAVEFDANSCDVLRGFCDDVVQCDLNDHSWIDILSSRAFDVVVLADVLEHLYDPWTTLKLAAGLLNEQGSVVVSLPHASHAAVIACLLNNDFDYRDWGLLDRTHIRFFSIKNIEALFERAGLKIVDSAFVIRRPEESEFADAWAALPRETRAAVETGAYAHVYQVVVQAVPANEKTSLPVHSLLDRRVPQANKLKYIAFYLPQFHPIPENDLWWGKGFTEWTNVTKAQPLFPGHYQPHLPADLGFYDLRVREVQHEQINYAKHYGIDAFCFHFYWFAGRRILNGPLDDFLADPQADIDFCICWANENWTRRWDAAEHDVLLEQTYSLENDTAFMVSLLPLFADKRYIRVNGAPLLIVYRPQHMPDPRATAELWRQICRESGIGEIHLVAALTHGNMDYEQFGFDAGVQFPPHSPQGRDLRERVSAHQ
;
A
#
# COMPACT_ATOMS: atom_id res chain seq x y z
N MET A 1 4.94 23.49 6.87
CA MET A 1 4.86 23.12 8.31
C MET A 1 4.73 21.61 8.41
N GLY A 2 5.63 20.99 9.19
CA GLY A 2 6.04 19.61 9.07
C GLY A 2 4.96 18.54 9.15
N ARG A 3 5.03 17.61 8.23
CA ARG A 3 4.33 16.32 8.28
C ARG A 3 5.04 15.41 9.29
N ARG A 4 4.34 15.01 10.33
CA ARG A 4 4.70 13.84 11.12
C ARG A 4 4.32 12.61 10.29
N ALA A 5 5.32 11.94 9.73
CA ALA A 5 5.16 10.56 9.30
C ALA A 5 4.82 9.74 10.54
N VAL A 6 3.83 8.86 10.43
CA VAL A 6 3.56 7.83 11.43
C VAL A 6 4.67 6.78 11.25
N LEU A 7 5.83 7.10 11.82
CA LEU A 7 6.89 6.14 12.05
C LEU A 7 6.62 5.57 13.42
N GLY A 8 6.42 4.26 13.53
CA GLY A 8 6.30 3.57 14.82
C GLY A 8 7.60 3.53 15.63
N GLU A 9 8.46 4.53 15.48
CA GLU A 9 9.71 4.70 16.21
C GLU A 9 9.80 6.16 16.69
N GLU A 10 9.49 6.41 17.98
CA GLU A 10 9.74 7.71 18.61
C GLU A 10 11.23 7.84 18.91
N HIS A 11 11.94 8.70 18.18
CA HIS A 11 13.29 9.11 18.53
C HIS A 11 13.28 10.05 19.76
N VAL A 12 13.80 9.58 20.86
CA VAL A 12 14.06 10.40 22.06
C VAL A 12 15.43 11.05 21.91
N GLY A 13 15.47 12.38 21.82
CA GLY A 13 16.67 13.14 21.52
C GLY A 13 17.77 13.06 22.58
N ALA A 14 18.98 12.76 22.11
CA ALA A 14 20.26 13.03 22.77
C ALA A 14 21.38 13.13 21.73
N SER A 15 22.34 14.02 22.02
CA SER A 15 23.55 14.45 21.27
C SER A 15 24.03 13.70 20.01
N ALA A 16 24.34 14.45 19.00
CA ALA A 16 24.30 14.25 17.55
C ALA A 16 25.17 13.17 16.86
N ALA A 17 25.74 12.18 17.54
CA ALA A 17 26.51 11.11 16.90
C ALA A 17 26.12 9.69 17.31
N HIS A 18 25.40 9.49 18.39
CA HIS A 18 25.09 8.17 18.98
C HIS A 18 23.59 7.83 19.06
N SER A 19 22.70 8.73 18.64
CA SER A 19 21.24 8.59 18.86
C SER A 19 20.47 7.82 17.78
N ASN A 20 21.08 7.55 16.64
CA ASN A 20 20.35 6.99 15.49
C ASN A 20 19.94 5.52 15.65
N TYR A 21 20.60 4.75 16.50
CA TYR A 21 20.36 3.32 16.71
C TYR A 21 19.62 3.01 18.01
N SER A 22 19.20 4.03 18.79
CA SER A 22 18.40 3.84 20.00
C SER A 22 16.92 4.03 19.72
N TYR A 23 16.17 2.95 19.70
CA TYR A 23 14.72 2.94 19.44
C TYR A 23 14.01 1.88 20.28
N LYS A 24 12.68 2.03 20.42
CA LYS A 24 11.85 1.06 21.12
C LYS A 24 11.24 0.07 20.12
N VAL A 25 11.45 -1.23 20.36
CA VAL A 25 10.89 -2.29 19.52
C VAL A 25 9.47 -2.63 19.97
N ASP A 26 8.52 -2.61 19.04
CA ASP A 26 7.21 -3.26 19.20
C ASP A 26 7.29 -4.69 18.61
N PRO A 27 7.22 -5.76 19.44
CA PRO A 27 7.33 -7.14 18.96
C PRO A 27 6.21 -7.57 18.00
N LYS A 28 5.11 -6.82 17.96
CA LYS A 28 3.95 -7.08 17.08
C LYS A 28 4.01 -6.34 15.75
N ALA A 29 4.92 -5.39 15.62
CA ALA A 29 5.09 -4.62 14.39
C ALA A 29 5.68 -5.49 13.25
N ASP A 30 5.50 -5.04 12.01
CA ASP A 30 6.13 -5.62 10.82
C ASP A 30 7.47 -4.90 10.53
N THR A 31 8.42 -5.05 11.46
CA THR A 31 9.76 -4.47 11.39
C THR A 31 10.84 -5.54 11.45
N ALA A 32 12.05 -5.24 10.95
CA ALA A 32 13.18 -6.17 11.03
C ALA A 32 13.46 -6.58 12.49
N ALA A 33 13.47 -5.64 13.41
CA ALA A 33 13.70 -5.89 14.84
C ALA A 33 12.65 -6.86 15.43
N ALA A 34 11.37 -6.69 15.11
CA ALA A 34 10.32 -7.58 15.57
C ALA A 34 10.44 -9.00 14.98
N HIS A 35 10.84 -9.10 13.71
CA HIS A 35 11.12 -10.41 13.08
C HIS A 35 12.34 -11.09 13.71
N VAL A 36 13.42 -10.32 14.00
CA VAL A 36 14.59 -10.85 14.72
C VAL A 36 14.16 -11.45 16.06
N LEU A 37 13.38 -10.71 16.89
CA LEU A 37 12.89 -11.22 18.16
C LEU A 37 12.06 -12.50 18.01
N ARG A 38 11.23 -12.61 16.98
CA ARG A 38 10.43 -13.82 16.71
C ARG A 38 11.28 -15.01 16.33
N PHE A 39 12.32 -14.82 15.52
CA PHE A 39 13.22 -15.90 15.10
C PHE A 39 14.18 -16.34 16.21
N VAL A 40 14.58 -15.44 17.09
CA VAL A 40 15.37 -15.77 18.29
C VAL A 40 14.58 -16.71 19.22
N GLY A 41 13.29 -16.44 19.41
CA GLY A 41 12.46 -17.20 20.33
C GLY A 41 12.78 -16.93 21.79
N GLY A 42 12.26 -17.77 22.70
CA GLY A 42 12.39 -17.58 24.15
C GLY A 42 13.36 -18.57 24.81
N ASP A 43 13.88 -18.17 26.00
CA ASP A 43 14.70 -19.00 26.91
C ASP A 43 15.99 -19.54 26.24
N LYS A 44 16.66 -18.73 25.42
CA LYS A 44 17.85 -19.09 24.65
C LYS A 44 19.12 -18.45 25.21
N THR A 45 20.25 -19.11 24.96
CA THR A 45 21.58 -18.46 25.04
C THR A 45 21.88 -17.82 23.70
N VAL A 46 22.02 -16.49 23.70
CA VAL A 46 22.14 -15.68 22.47
C VAL A 46 23.48 -14.94 22.47
N LEU A 47 24.13 -14.92 21.32
CA LEU A 47 25.21 -14.00 21.01
C LEU A 47 24.69 -12.92 20.07
N ASP A 48 24.70 -11.68 20.53
CA ASP A 48 24.33 -10.51 19.72
C ASP A 48 25.61 -9.81 19.23
N VAL A 49 25.86 -9.92 17.92
CA VAL A 49 27.08 -9.43 17.27
C VAL A 49 26.76 -8.09 16.63
N GLY A 50 27.40 -7.01 17.12
CA GLY A 50 27.10 -5.64 16.75
C GLY A 50 25.81 -5.14 17.41
N ALA A 51 25.71 -5.32 18.72
CA ALA A 51 24.50 -5.09 19.49
C ALA A 51 24.04 -3.62 19.56
N GLY A 52 24.93 -2.66 19.17
CA GLY A 52 24.67 -1.23 19.29
C GLY A 52 24.32 -0.84 20.73
N PRO A 53 23.41 0.13 20.93
CA PRO A 53 22.97 0.52 22.29
C PRO A 53 21.95 -0.46 22.90
N GLY A 54 21.72 -1.63 22.27
CA GLY A 54 20.88 -2.68 22.81
C GLY A 54 19.39 -2.58 22.48
N SER A 55 19.01 -1.88 21.42
CA SER A 55 17.59 -1.70 21.04
C SER A 55 16.88 -3.03 20.79
N ILE A 56 17.54 -4.02 20.21
CA ILE A 56 17.01 -5.38 20.01
C ILE A 56 17.45 -6.29 21.18
N THR A 57 18.66 -6.14 21.68
CA THR A 57 19.24 -6.94 22.76
C THR A 57 18.40 -6.90 24.04
N LYS A 58 17.99 -5.71 24.46
CA LYS A 58 17.21 -5.53 25.69
C LYS A 58 15.85 -6.27 25.63
N PRO A 59 15.03 -6.15 24.54
CA PRO A 59 13.86 -7.01 24.34
C PRO A 59 14.14 -8.52 24.33
N MET A 60 15.27 -8.98 23.79
CA MET A 60 15.66 -10.40 23.89
C MET A 60 15.80 -10.84 25.35
N VAL A 61 16.40 -10.02 26.21
CA VAL A 61 16.52 -10.31 27.64
C VAL A 61 15.18 -10.17 28.36
N GLU A 62 14.49 -9.06 28.19
CA GLU A 62 13.31 -8.72 29.00
C GLU A 62 12.04 -9.49 28.57
N LEU A 63 11.79 -9.59 27.25
CA LEU A 63 10.58 -10.19 26.72
C LEU A 63 10.77 -11.68 26.41
N ASN A 64 11.86 -12.03 25.71
CA ASN A 64 12.14 -13.40 25.31
C ASN A 64 12.82 -14.23 26.41
N LYS A 65 13.25 -13.61 27.53
CA LYS A 65 13.92 -14.27 28.66
C LYS A 65 15.24 -14.95 28.26
N CYS A 66 15.90 -14.42 27.23
CA CYS A 66 17.17 -14.94 26.76
C CYS A 66 18.32 -14.52 27.68
N ARG A 67 19.36 -15.33 27.72
CA ARG A 67 20.66 -14.99 28.28
C ARG A 67 21.54 -14.49 27.14
N VAL A 68 21.91 -13.21 27.16
CA VAL A 68 22.59 -12.58 26.02
C VAL A 68 24.02 -12.21 26.38
N SER A 69 24.97 -12.66 25.53
CA SER A 69 26.32 -12.09 25.42
C SER A 69 26.34 -11.17 24.20
N ALA A 70 27.00 -10.02 24.31
CA ALA A 70 27.06 -9.02 23.24
C ALA A 70 28.48 -8.74 22.79
N VAL A 71 28.67 -8.47 21.50
CA VAL A 71 29.90 -7.90 20.91
C VAL A 71 29.54 -6.55 20.34
N GLU A 72 30.27 -5.49 20.76
CA GLU A 72 30.02 -4.13 20.32
C GLU A 72 31.33 -3.33 20.26
N PHE A 73 31.44 -2.39 19.31
CA PHE A 73 32.61 -1.56 19.12
C PHE A 73 32.56 -0.31 20.01
N ASP A 74 31.40 0.36 20.10
CA ASP A 74 31.28 1.63 20.80
C ASP A 74 31.28 1.46 22.31
N ALA A 75 32.19 2.15 22.97
CA ALA A 75 32.36 2.06 24.41
C ALA A 75 31.11 2.47 25.22
N ASN A 76 30.39 3.52 24.75
CA ASN A 76 29.18 3.98 25.45
C ASN A 76 28.06 2.95 25.30
N SER A 77 27.90 2.35 24.14
CA SER A 77 26.96 1.25 23.91
C SER A 77 27.31 0.03 24.76
N CYS A 78 28.59 -0.31 24.86
CA CYS A 78 29.06 -1.38 25.77
C CYS A 78 28.66 -1.11 27.23
N ASP A 79 28.78 0.12 27.71
CA ASP A 79 28.40 0.47 29.09
C ASP A 79 26.88 0.29 29.32
N VAL A 80 26.07 0.63 28.32
CA VAL A 80 24.61 0.38 28.38
C VAL A 80 24.32 -1.13 28.39
N LEU A 81 24.95 -1.90 27.53
CA LEU A 81 24.76 -3.36 27.41
C LEU A 81 25.14 -4.11 28.69
N ARG A 82 26.19 -3.69 29.38
CA ARG A 82 26.63 -4.28 30.68
C ARG A 82 25.56 -4.18 31.77
N GLY A 83 24.53 -3.28 31.59
CA GLY A 83 23.42 -3.16 32.50
C GLY A 83 22.41 -4.31 32.45
N PHE A 84 22.39 -5.13 31.39
CA PHE A 84 21.40 -6.18 31.21
C PHE A 84 21.89 -7.43 30.46
N CYS A 85 23.08 -7.41 29.86
CA CYS A 85 23.69 -8.60 29.25
C CYS A 85 24.51 -9.40 30.25
N ASP A 86 24.62 -10.73 30.05
CA ASP A 86 25.47 -11.61 30.87
C ASP A 86 26.96 -11.29 30.67
N ASP A 87 27.33 -10.90 29.44
CA ASP A 87 28.71 -10.54 29.11
C ASP A 87 28.75 -9.58 27.91
N VAL A 88 29.77 -8.69 27.86
CA VAL A 88 29.95 -7.72 26.79
C VAL A 88 31.42 -7.68 26.38
N VAL A 89 31.68 -8.05 25.13
CA VAL A 89 33.00 -7.97 24.51
C VAL A 89 33.10 -6.70 23.69
N GLN A 90 33.99 -5.78 24.08
CA GLN A 90 34.24 -4.59 23.27
C GLN A 90 35.28 -4.90 22.21
N CYS A 91 34.89 -4.90 20.93
CA CYS A 91 35.76 -5.25 19.81
C CYS A 91 35.26 -4.67 18.49
N ASP A 92 36.17 -4.33 17.58
CA ASP A 92 35.84 -4.11 16.16
C ASP A 92 35.59 -5.47 15.47
N LEU A 93 34.44 -5.64 14.87
CA LEU A 93 34.07 -6.88 14.17
C LEU A 93 34.94 -7.15 12.92
N ASN A 94 35.61 -6.16 12.37
CA ASN A 94 36.58 -6.32 11.29
C ASN A 94 37.92 -6.93 11.78
N ASP A 95 38.17 -6.85 13.09
CA ASP A 95 39.23 -7.61 13.77
C ASP A 95 38.63 -8.85 14.43
N HIS A 96 38.76 -9.98 13.82
CA HIS A 96 38.11 -11.24 14.25
C HIS A 96 38.56 -11.77 15.62
N SER A 97 39.33 -11.03 16.42
CA SER A 97 39.84 -11.43 17.76
C SER A 97 38.73 -11.73 18.78
N TRP A 98 37.50 -11.20 18.59
CA TRP A 98 36.35 -11.52 19.44
C TRP A 98 35.97 -13.00 19.37
N ILE A 99 36.29 -13.70 18.27
CA ILE A 99 36.08 -15.14 18.12
C ILE A 99 36.92 -15.93 19.13
N ASP A 100 38.18 -15.57 19.31
CA ASP A 100 39.10 -16.26 20.24
C ASP A 100 38.60 -16.09 21.68
N ILE A 101 38.05 -14.92 22.02
CA ILE A 101 37.49 -14.61 23.34
C ILE A 101 36.26 -15.49 23.61
N LEU A 102 35.46 -15.77 22.61
CA LEU A 102 34.19 -16.52 22.71
C LEU A 102 34.33 -18.00 22.33
N SER A 103 35.49 -18.48 21.91
CA SER A 103 35.74 -19.82 21.34
C SER A 103 35.39 -20.99 22.27
N SER A 104 35.39 -20.77 23.60
CA SER A 104 34.99 -21.76 24.61
C SER A 104 33.50 -21.82 24.88
N ARG A 105 32.70 -21.03 24.21
CA ARG A 105 31.25 -20.90 24.40
C ARG A 105 30.49 -21.44 23.18
N ALA A 106 29.26 -21.86 23.40
CA ALA A 106 28.35 -22.25 22.35
C ALA A 106 26.97 -21.59 22.59
N PHE A 107 26.34 -21.13 21.53
CA PHE A 107 25.10 -20.35 21.59
C PHE A 107 23.97 -21.08 20.86
N ASP A 108 22.74 -20.93 21.37
CA ASP A 108 21.54 -21.41 20.72
C ASP A 108 21.20 -20.56 19.49
N VAL A 109 21.46 -19.23 19.61
CA VAL A 109 21.22 -18.29 18.52
C VAL A 109 22.37 -17.28 18.45
N VAL A 110 22.84 -17.01 17.25
CA VAL A 110 23.74 -15.88 16.95
C VAL A 110 22.97 -14.89 16.10
N VAL A 111 22.91 -13.64 16.56
CA VAL A 111 22.21 -12.52 15.91
C VAL A 111 23.22 -11.58 15.28
N LEU A 112 22.98 -11.18 14.02
CA LEU A 112 23.68 -10.08 13.32
C LEU A 112 22.60 -9.20 12.65
N ALA A 113 22.05 -8.27 13.43
CA ALA A 113 20.94 -7.43 12.99
C ALA A 113 21.46 -6.09 12.45
N ASP A 114 21.36 -5.90 11.13
CA ASP A 114 21.84 -4.72 10.41
C ASP A 114 23.32 -4.41 10.73
N VAL A 115 24.17 -5.41 10.52
CA VAL A 115 25.63 -5.38 10.86
C VAL A 115 26.49 -5.67 9.64
N LEU A 116 26.15 -6.68 8.84
CA LEU A 116 27.02 -7.21 7.80
C LEU A 116 27.27 -6.20 6.66
N GLU A 117 26.35 -5.27 6.43
CA GLU A 117 26.50 -4.18 5.47
C GLU A 117 27.56 -3.14 5.84
N HIS A 118 27.96 -3.10 7.11
CA HIS A 118 28.99 -2.19 7.63
C HIS A 118 30.40 -2.79 7.63
N LEU A 119 30.56 -4.09 7.31
CA LEU A 119 31.82 -4.80 7.45
C LEU A 119 32.59 -4.89 6.13
N TYR A 120 33.93 -4.86 6.23
CA TYR A 120 34.79 -5.07 5.08
C TYR A 120 34.70 -6.49 4.52
N ASP A 121 34.60 -7.51 5.40
CA ASP A 121 34.44 -8.93 5.03
C ASP A 121 33.27 -9.59 5.78
N PRO A 122 32.03 -9.32 5.36
CA PRO A 122 30.85 -9.91 5.98
C PRO A 122 30.76 -11.45 5.81
N TRP A 123 31.38 -11.97 4.76
CA TRP A 123 31.36 -13.44 4.48
C TRP A 123 32.14 -14.22 5.53
N THR A 124 33.37 -13.77 5.85
CA THR A 124 34.19 -14.38 6.89
C THR A 124 33.58 -14.16 8.26
N THR A 125 33.08 -12.98 8.57
CA THR A 125 32.43 -12.69 9.85
C THR A 125 31.21 -13.60 10.08
N LEU A 126 30.32 -13.74 9.10
CA LEU A 126 29.15 -14.62 9.21
C LEU A 126 29.56 -16.09 9.42
N LYS A 127 30.56 -16.56 8.67
CA LYS A 127 31.08 -17.94 8.81
C LYS A 127 31.68 -18.19 10.20
N LEU A 128 32.47 -17.26 10.72
CA LEU A 128 33.07 -17.37 12.05
C LEU A 128 31.99 -17.31 13.15
N ALA A 129 31.04 -16.41 13.04
CA ALA A 129 29.90 -16.30 13.95
C ALA A 129 29.08 -17.63 14.00
N ALA A 130 28.83 -18.24 12.84
CA ALA A 130 28.16 -19.53 12.75
C ALA A 130 28.94 -20.68 13.43
N GLY A 131 30.26 -20.58 13.52
CA GLY A 131 31.12 -21.52 14.22
C GLY A 131 30.95 -21.53 15.74
N LEU A 132 30.30 -20.51 16.31
CA LEU A 132 29.97 -20.42 17.74
C LEU A 132 28.60 -21.01 18.10
N LEU A 133 27.87 -21.58 17.15
CA LEU A 133 26.59 -22.23 17.39
C LEU A 133 26.79 -23.60 18.06
N ASN A 134 25.83 -23.95 18.93
CA ASN A 134 25.68 -25.35 19.36
C ASN A 134 25.12 -26.22 18.20
N GLU A 135 25.03 -27.56 18.41
CA GLU A 135 24.61 -28.50 17.37
C GLU A 135 23.20 -28.23 16.78
N GLN A 136 22.33 -27.58 17.53
CA GLN A 136 20.95 -27.23 17.12
C GLN A 136 20.74 -25.72 17.01
N GLY A 137 21.82 -24.98 17.01
CA GLY A 137 21.78 -23.52 16.98
C GLY A 137 21.41 -22.94 15.62
N SER A 138 20.97 -21.69 15.60
CA SER A 138 20.65 -20.95 14.39
C SER A 138 21.29 -19.56 14.37
N VAL A 139 21.52 -19.04 13.17
CA VAL A 139 21.92 -17.65 12.96
C VAL A 139 20.67 -16.86 12.53
N VAL A 140 20.48 -15.67 13.09
CA VAL A 140 19.45 -14.72 12.69
C VAL A 140 20.13 -13.44 12.19
N VAL A 141 19.85 -13.07 10.95
CA VAL A 141 20.48 -11.91 10.29
C VAL A 141 19.40 -11.01 9.72
N SER A 142 19.51 -9.70 9.89
CA SER A 142 18.76 -8.73 9.08
C SER A 142 19.70 -7.95 8.17
N LEU A 143 19.22 -7.62 6.97
CA LEU A 143 19.97 -6.87 5.95
C LEU A 143 19.04 -5.94 5.17
N PRO A 144 19.47 -4.71 4.87
CA PRO A 144 18.78 -3.82 3.95
C PRO A 144 18.84 -4.38 2.51
N HIS A 145 17.75 -4.20 1.76
CA HIS A 145 17.66 -4.68 0.38
C HIS A 145 18.00 -3.59 -0.63
N ALA A 146 19.21 -3.64 -1.17
CA ALA A 146 19.72 -2.62 -2.08
C ALA A 146 18.97 -2.51 -3.43
N SER A 147 18.18 -3.52 -3.82
CA SER A 147 17.37 -3.47 -5.04
C SER A 147 15.93 -3.00 -4.77
N HIS A 148 15.67 -2.34 -3.64
CA HIS A 148 14.40 -1.69 -3.36
C HIS A 148 14.13 -0.58 -4.39
N ALA A 149 12.86 -0.45 -4.81
CA ALA A 149 12.47 0.49 -5.86
C ALA A 149 12.86 1.96 -5.58
N ALA A 150 12.93 2.36 -4.31
CA ALA A 150 13.38 3.69 -3.93
C ALA A 150 14.87 3.93 -4.20
N VAL A 151 15.73 2.92 -3.99
CA VAL A 151 17.16 2.99 -4.34
C VAL A 151 17.33 3.06 -5.86
N ILE A 152 16.57 2.26 -6.60
CA ILE A 152 16.54 2.31 -8.07
C ILE A 152 16.13 3.71 -8.55
N ALA A 153 15.16 4.34 -7.88
CA ALA A 153 14.73 5.70 -8.22
C ALA A 153 15.86 6.72 -8.03
N CYS A 154 16.64 6.63 -6.94
CA CYS A 154 17.82 7.48 -6.75
C CYS A 154 18.80 7.33 -7.91
N LEU A 155 19.15 6.09 -8.29
CA LEU A 155 20.08 5.83 -9.39
C LEU A 155 19.56 6.36 -10.75
N LEU A 156 18.26 6.22 -11.04
CA LEU A 156 17.66 6.73 -12.26
C LEU A 156 17.62 8.27 -12.31
N ASN A 157 17.61 8.93 -11.16
CA ASN A 157 17.75 10.39 -11.04
C ASN A 157 19.21 10.85 -11.03
N ASN A 158 20.21 9.95 -11.30
CA ASN A 158 21.64 10.21 -11.19
C ASN A 158 22.06 10.69 -9.79
N ASP A 159 21.40 10.21 -8.76
CA ASP A 159 21.65 10.50 -7.38
C ASP A 159 21.94 9.22 -6.61
N PHE A 160 22.87 9.25 -5.68
CA PHE A 160 23.11 8.22 -4.69
C PHE A 160 23.13 8.90 -3.33
N ASP A 161 21.94 9.35 -2.91
CA ASP A 161 21.75 10.26 -1.78
C ASP A 161 22.04 9.56 -0.45
N TYR A 162 23.31 9.65 0.00
CA TYR A 162 23.71 9.12 1.29
C TYR A 162 22.99 9.83 2.44
N ARG A 163 22.41 9.05 3.32
CA ARG A 163 21.67 9.49 4.50
C ARG A 163 22.38 9.11 5.79
N ASP A 164 21.89 9.62 6.91
CA ASP A 164 22.37 9.22 8.25
C ASP A 164 21.69 7.93 8.76
N TRP A 165 20.79 7.35 7.97
CA TRP A 165 20.04 6.12 8.27
C TRP A 165 19.34 5.58 7.00
N GLY A 166 18.86 4.32 7.06
CA GLY A 166 18.06 3.74 6.00
C GLY A 166 18.85 2.95 4.96
N LEU A 167 18.29 2.75 3.77
CA LEU A 167 18.88 1.88 2.74
C LEU A 167 20.24 2.36 2.23
N LEU A 168 20.44 3.67 2.15
CA LEU A 168 21.68 4.31 1.74
C LEU A 168 22.35 5.04 2.92
N ASP A 169 22.36 4.40 4.09
CA ASP A 169 23.13 4.89 5.22
C ASP A 169 24.61 5.06 4.78
N ARG A 170 25.20 6.22 5.09
CA ARG A 170 26.58 6.55 4.70
C ARG A 170 27.63 5.62 5.29
N THR A 171 27.28 4.82 6.29
CA THR A 171 28.14 3.81 6.88
C THR A 171 28.01 2.44 6.22
N HIS A 172 27.04 2.24 5.32
CA HIS A 172 26.93 1.04 4.52
C HIS A 172 28.02 0.98 3.46
N ILE A 173 28.90 0.00 3.56
CA ILE A 173 29.99 -0.25 2.60
C ILE A 173 29.74 -1.51 1.75
N ARG A 174 28.72 -2.30 2.10
CA ARG A 174 28.23 -3.46 1.33
C ARG A 174 26.75 -3.32 1.06
N PHE A 175 26.34 -3.73 -0.13
CA PHE A 175 24.96 -3.67 -0.59
C PHE A 175 24.51 -5.05 -1.03
N PHE A 176 23.37 -5.51 -0.51
CA PHE A 176 22.87 -6.85 -0.73
C PHE A 176 21.52 -6.80 -1.44
N SER A 177 21.39 -7.59 -2.51
CA SER A 177 20.09 -7.97 -3.08
C SER A 177 19.75 -9.41 -2.68
N ILE A 178 18.54 -9.88 -2.96
CA ILE A 178 18.08 -11.22 -2.58
C ILE A 178 19.05 -12.31 -2.99
N LYS A 179 19.56 -12.31 -4.23
CA LYS A 179 20.55 -13.29 -4.71
C LYS A 179 21.89 -13.22 -3.96
N ASN A 180 22.31 -12.01 -3.58
CA ASN A 180 23.55 -11.85 -2.83
C ASN A 180 23.39 -12.34 -1.39
N ILE A 181 22.21 -12.17 -0.78
CA ILE A 181 21.90 -12.69 0.55
C ILE A 181 21.95 -14.22 0.52
N GLU A 182 21.29 -14.88 -0.43
CA GLU A 182 21.37 -16.35 -0.55
C GLU A 182 22.82 -16.85 -0.69
N ALA A 183 23.59 -16.24 -1.60
CA ALA A 183 24.98 -16.60 -1.81
C ALA A 183 25.87 -16.33 -0.57
N LEU A 184 25.55 -15.32 0.25
CA LEU A 184 26.25 -15.04 1.51
C LEU A 184 26.09 -16.20 2.50
N PHE A 185 24.86 -16.68 2.70
CA PHE A 185 24.58 -17.81 3.59
C PHE A 185 25.18 -19.13 3.07
N GLU A 186 25.06 -19.39 1.77
CA GLU A 186 25.63 -20.59 1.15
C GLU A 186 27.17 -20.63 1.35
N ARG A 187 27.86 -19.50 1.10
CA ARG A 187 29.32 -19.38 1.31
C ARG A 187 29.74 -19.56 2.77
N ALA A 188 28.90 -19.14 3.71
CA ALA A 188 29.13 -19.36 5.13
C ALA A 188 28.87 -20.83 5.57
N GLY A 189 28.40 -21.69 4.68
CA GLY A 189 28.01 -23.08 5.00
C GLY A 189 26.71 -23.18 5.77
N LEU A 190 25.78 -22.24 5.55
CA LEU A 190 24.49 -22.16 6.19
C LEU A 190 23.36 -22.47 5.20
N LYS A 191 22.26 -23.05 5.71
CA LYS A 191 21.01 -23.25 4.98
C LYS A 191 19.92 -22.40 5.59
N ILE A 192 19.22 -21.62 4.76
CA ILE A 192 18.09 -20.79 5.18
C ILE A 192 16.90 -21.72 5.50
N VAL A 193 16.37 -21.60 6.71
CA VAL A 193 15.23 -22.39 7.20
C VAL A 193 13.97 -21.54 7.40
N ASP A 194 14.11 -20.24 7.60
CA ASP A 194 13.00 -19.29 7.60
C ASP A 194 13.48 -17.89 7.18
N SER A 195 12.55 -17.05 6.75
CA SER A 195 12.84 -15.66 6.41
C SER A 195 11.59 -14.79 6.54
N ALA A 196 11.79 -13.49 6.70
CA ALA A 196 10.74 -12.47 6.65
C ALA A 196 11.18 -11.32 5.76
N PHE A 197 10.23 -10.76 5.03
CA PHE A 197 10.42 -9.55 4.24
C PHE A 197 9.70 -8.39 4.93
N VAL A 198 10.43 -7.35 5.26
CA VAL A 198 9.85 -6.07 5.67
C VAL A 198 9.47 -5.33 4.40
N ILE A 199 8.19 -5.09 4.23
CA ILE A 199 7.66 -4.43 3.04
C ILE A 199 7.47 -2.95 3.32
N ARG A 200 8.04 -2.11 2.46
CA ARG A 200 7.83 -0.66 2.48
C ARG A 200 7.68 -0.16 1.05
N ARG A 201 6.67 0.64 0.79
CA ARG A 201 6.52 1.24 -0.54
C ARG A 201 7.55 2.35 -0.74
N PRO A 202 7.98 2.63 -1.99
CA PRO A 202 8.91 3.72 -2.25
C PRO A 202 8.44 5.07 -1.73
N GLU A 203 7.14 5.35 -1.77
CA GLU A 203 6.51 6.57 -1.26
C GLU A 203 6.56 6.70 0.27
N GLU A 204 6.78 5.60 0.97
CA GLU A 204 6.87 5.52 2.43
C GLU A 204 8.32 5.48 2.92
N SER A 205 9.27 5.43 1.98
CA SER A 205 10.69 5.40 2.27
C SER A 205 11.28 6.82 2.43
N GLU A 206 12.50 6.87 2.92
CA GLU A 206 13.30 8.09 3.00
C GLU A 206 13.60 8.74 1.63
N PHE A 207 13.31 8.03 0.53
CA PHE A 207 13.52 8.47 -0.85
C PHE A 207 12.21 8.72 -1.62
N ALA A 208 11.13 9.04 -0.91
CA ALA A 208 9.81 9.31 -1.52
C ALA A 208 9.88 10.42 -2.59
N ASP A 209 10.71 11.45 -2.37
CA ASP A 209 10.86 12.55 -3.32
C ASP A 209 11.58 12.09 -4.61
N ALA A 210 12.62 11.26 -4.49
CA ALA A 210 13.31 10.67 -5.64
C ALA A 210 12.38 9.75 -6.44
N TRP A 211 11.52 9.00 -5.75
CA TRP A 211 10.50 8.18 -6.38
C TRP A 211 9.45 9.03 -7.11
N ALA A 212 8.96 10.09 -6.49
CA ALA A 212 7.96 10.99 -7.07
C ALA A 212 8.49 11.72 -8.32
N ALA A 213 9.80 11.99 -8.39
CA ALA A 213 10.45 12.65 -9.53
C ALA A 213 10.49 11.78 -10.79
N LEU A 214 10.33 10.45 -10.69
CA LEU A 214 10.32 9.56 -11.84
C LEU A 214 9.01 9.66 -12.63
N PRO A 215 9.06 9.59 -13.98
CA PRO A 215 7.87 9.44 -14.80
C PRO A 215 7.03 8.23 -14.38
N ARG A 216 5.71 8.32 -14.48
CA ARG A 216 4.76 7.26 -14.09
C ARG A 216 5.09 5.91 -14.75
N GLU A 217 5.43 5.92 -16.03
CA GLU A 217 5.77 4.71 -16.79
C GLU A 217 7.03 4.03 -16.25
N THR A 218 8.03 4.83 -15.86
CA THR A 218 9.25 4.32 -15.24
C THR A 218 8.95 3.71 -13.87
N ARG A 219 8.14 4.39 -13.05
CA ARG A 219 7.71 3.84 -11.75
C ARG A 219 6.98 2.51 -11.91
N ALA A 220 6.00 2.46 -12.82
CA ALA A 220 5.27 1.23 -13.11
C ALA A 220 6.19 0.08 -13.57
N ALA A 221 7.19 0.36 -14.41
CA ALA A 221 8.16 -0.64 -14.84
C ALA A 221 9.03 -1.15 -13.66
N VAL A 222 9.49 -0.27 -12.79
CA VAL A 222 10.30 -0.64 -11.62
C VAL A 222 9.47 -1.47 -10.63
N GLU A 223 8.20 -1.12 -10.42
CA GLU A 223 7.29 -1.85 -9.53
C GLU A 223 6.97 -3.28 -9.98
N THR A 224 7.20 -3.64 -11.26
CA THR A 224 7.03 -5.02 -11.71
C THR A 224 8.06 -6.00 -11.15
N GLY A 225 9.15 -5.50 -10.57
CA GLY A 225 10.17 -6.32 -9.95
C GLY A 225 9.61 -7.10 -8.75
N ALA A 226 9.88 -8.42 -8.70
CA ALA A 226 9.33 -9.31 -7.67
C ALA A 226 9.64 -8.86 -6.23
N TYR A 227 10.72 -8.11 -6.02
CA TYR A 227 11.20 -7.65 -4.70
C TYR A 227 11.26 -6.13 -4.60
N ALA A 228 10.57 -5.41 -5.49
CA ALA A 228 10.63 -3.95 -5.59
C ALA A 228 10.27 -3.23 -4.27
N HIS A 229 9.39 -3.82 -3.46
CA HIS A 229 8.92 -3.26 -2.19
C HIS A 229 9.56 -3.91 -0.95
N VAL A 230 10.48 -4.86 -1.13
CA VAL A 230 11.23 -5.44 0.00
C VAL A 230 12.27 -4.43 0.47
N TYR A 231 12.08 -3.91 1.67
CA TYR A 231 12.94 -2.89 2.28
C TYR A 231 14.10 -3.53 3.05
N GLN A 232 13.79 -4.54 3.88
CA GLN A 232 14.76 -5.34 4.61
C GLN A 232 14.40 -6.83 4.53
N VAL A 233 15.40 -7.67 4.69
CA VAL A 233 15.25 -9.13 4.72
C VAL A 233 15.76 -9.63 6.07
N VAL A 234 14.96 -10.40 6.79
CA VAL A 234 15.38 -11.10 8.00
C VAL A 234 15.43 -12.59 7.69
N VAL A 235 16.55 -13.22 8.00
CA VAL A 235 16.82 -14.62 7.67
C VAL A 235 17.16 -15.39 8.94
N GLN A 236 16.56 -16.59 9.09
CA GLN A 236 17.02 -17.57 10.03
C GLN A 236 17.67 -18.72 9.26
N ALA A 237 18.88 -19.09 9.65
CA ALA A 237 19.66 -20.13 8.99
C ALA A 237 20.34 -21.05 10.00
N VAL A 238 20.64 -22.27 9.58
CA VAL A 238 21.30 -23.30 10.38
C VAL A 238 22.51 -23.85 9.63
N PRO A 239 23.52 -24.44 10.32
CA PRO A 239 24.64 -25.10 9.66
C PRO A 239 24.18 -26.15 8.67
N ALA A 240 24.80 -26.20 7.48
CA ALA A 240 24.47 -27.13 6.39
C ALA A 240 25.02 -28.55 6.63
N ASN A 241 24.76 -29.13 7.78
CA ASN A 241 25.16 -30.50 8.10
C ASN A 241 24.04 -31.52 7.78
N GLU A 242 24.39 -32.79 7.61
CA GLU A 242 23.43 -33.85 7.25
C GLU A 242 22.34 -34.11 8.31
N LYS A 243 22.53 -33.62 9.54
CA LYS A 243 21.57 -33.79 10.66
C LYS A 243 20.42 -32.79 10.65
N THR A 244 20.43 -31.82 9.74
CA THR A 244 19.36 -30.78 9.65
C THR A 244 18.15 -31.37 8.97
N SER A 245 17.11 -31.70 9.74
CA SER A 245 15.81 -32.17 9.22
C SER A 245 14.84 -31.06 8.86
N LEU A 246 15.23 -29.79 9.05
CA LEU A 246 14.38 -28.62 8.77
C LEU A 246 14.27 -28.41 7.26
N PRO A 247 13.10 -28.01 6.77
CA PRO A 247 12.92 -27.66 5.37
C PRO A 247 13.83 -26.48 5.00
N VAL A 248 14.55 -26.62 3.89
CA VAL A 248 15.40 -25.56 3.34
C VAL A 248 14.54 -24.70 2.42
N HIS A 249 14.64 -23.39 2.58
CA HIS A 249 13.90 -22.40 1.78
C HIS A 249 14.87 -21.57 0.94
N SER A 250 14.51 -21.36 -0.33
CA SER A 250 15.12 -20.30 -1.14
C SER A 250 14.34 -18.99 -0.93
N LEU A 251 15.06 -17.88 -0.76
CA LEU A 251 14.45 -16.56 -0.73
C LEU A 251 13.78 -16.22 -2.08
N LEU A 252 14.30 -16.77 -3.18
CA LEU A 252 13.77 -16.56 -4.53
C LEU A 252 12.45 -17.28 -4.77
N ASP A 253 12.19 -18.38 -4.03
CA ASP A 253 10.93 -19.13 -4.12
C ASP A 253 9.86 -18.58 -3.17
N ARG A 254 10.25 -17.71 -2.25
CA ARG A 254 9.32 -17.13 -1.29
C ARG A 254 8.46 -16.08 -2.00
N ARG A 255 7.14 -16.25 -1.92
CA ARG A 255 6.22 -15.19 -2.37
C ARG A 255 6.43 -13.97 -1.48
N VAL A 256 6.88 -12.89 -2.08
CA VAL A 256 6.89 -11.57 -1.42
C VAL A 256 5.43 -11.25 -1.10
N PRO A 257 5.08 -10.96 0.16
CA PRO A 257 3.78 -10.38 0.44
C PRO A 257 3.63 -9.15 -0.44
N GLN A 258 2.72 -9.18 -1.40
CA GLN A 258 2.38 -7.94 -2.08
C GLN A 258 1.87 -7.00 -0.98
N ALA A 259 2.45 -5.83 -0.88
CA ALA A 259 1.83 -4.77 -0.11
C ALA A 259 0.42 -4.64 -0.70
N ASN A 260 -0.58 -5.16 0.01
CA ASN A 260 -1.98 -4.99 -0.38
C ASN A 260 -2.24 -3.49 -0.30
N LYS A 261 -1.98 -2.81 -1.41
CA LYS A 261 -2.28 -1.40 -1.54
C LYS A 261 -3.80 -1.28 -1.54
N LEU A 262 -4.35 -0.91 -0.40
CA LEU A 262 -5.70 -0.39 -0.39
C LEU A 262 -5.71 0.82 -1.33
N LYS A 263 -6.48 0.75 -2.40
CA LYS A 263 -6.72 1.90 -3.25
C LYS A 263 -7.93 2.67 -2.73
N TYR A 264 -7.73 3.93 -2.42
CA TYR A 264 -8.81 4.84 -2.06
C TYR A 264 -9.35 5.48 -3.33
N ILE A 265 -10.58 5.13 -3.69
CA ILE A 265 -11.25 5.61 -4.91
C ILE A 265 -12.38 6.54 -4.50
N ALA A 266 -12.35 7.80 -4.94
CA ALA A 266 -13.41 8.75 -4.69
C ALA A 266 -14.42 8.75 -5.85
N PHE A 267 -15.71 8.66 -5.55
CA PHE A 267 -16.74 8.89 -6.57
C PHE A 267 -16.68 10.33 -7.07
N TYR A 268 -16.72 10.49 -8.38
CA TYR A 268 -16.64 11.78 -9.06
C TYR A 268 -17.94 12.08 -9.80
N LEU A 269 -18.68 13.11 -9.33
CA LEU A 269 -19.95 13.50 -9.89
C LEU A 269 -19.72 14.60 -10.96
N PRO A 270 -19.97 14.36 -12.26
CA PRO A 270 -19.71 15.33 -13.32
C PRO A 270 -20.79 16.40 -13.49
N GLN A 271 -21.69 16.60 -12.52
CA GLN A 271 -22.84 17.49 -12.64
C GLN A 271 -22.58 18.95 -12.23
N PHE A 272 -21.31 19.33 -11.97
CA PHE A 272 -20.94 20.67 -11.58
C PHE A 272 -20.54 21.54 -12.80
N HIS A 273 -21.28 21.39 -13.91
CA HIS A 273 -21.21 22.23 -15.09
C HIS A 273 -22.58 22.21 -15.82
N PRO A 274 -22.98 23.31 -16.50
CA PRO A 274 -24.23 23.34 -17.23
C PRO A 274 -24.17 22.49 -18.51
N ILE A 275 -25.28 21.82 -18.83
CA ILE A 275 -25.49 21.10 -20.09
C ILE A 275 -26.84 21.52 -20.69
N PRO A 276 -27.02 21.40 -22.01
CA PRO A 276 -28.27 21.79 -22.69
C PRO A 276 -29.52 21.11 -22.13
N GLU A 277 -29.41 19.85 -21.72
CA GLU A 277 -30.50 19.09 -21.14
C GLU A 277 -30.95 19.66 -19.80
N ASN A 278 -29.99 19.95 -18.91
CA ASN A 278 -30.28 20.58 -17.62
C ASN A 278 -30.82 21.99 -17.77
N ASP A 279 -30.32 22.75 -18.75
CA ASP A 279 -30.85 24.09 -19.07
C ASP A 279 -32.32 24.01 -19.47
N LEU A 280 -32.70 23.02 -20.26
CA LEU A 280 -34.10 22.79 -20.72
C LEU A 280 -35.01 22.38 -19.55
N TRP A 281 -34.54 21.52 -18.66
CA TRP A 281 -35.39 20.93 -17.61
C TRP A 281 -35.48 21.78 -16.34
N TRP A 282 -34.38 22.46 -15.99
CA TRP A 282 -34.22 23.11 -14.69
C TRP A 282 -33.91 24.64 -14.79
N GLY A 283 -33.78 25.13 -16.01
CA GLY A 283 -33.44 26.53 -16.28
C GLY A 283 -31.98 26.74 -16.62
N LYS A 284 -31.75 27.80 -17.37
CA LYS A 284 -30.44 28.15 -17.94
C LYS A 284 -29.34 28.26 -16.87
N GLY A 285 -28.23 27.60 -17.10
CA GLY A 285 -27.06 27.61 -16.22
C GLY A 285 -27.18 26.67 -15.01
N PHE A 286 -28.13 25.74 -15.02
CA PHE A 286 -28.33 24.83 -13.94
C PHE A 286 -27.12 23.89 -13.76
N THR A 287 -26.67 23.77 -12.52
CA THR A 287 -25.69 22.79 -12.03
C THR A 287 -26.10 22.33 -10.64
N GLU A 288 -25.38 21.34 -10.06
CA GLU A 288 -25.61 20.91 -8.66
C GLU A 288 -25.45 22.06 -7.66
N TRP A 289 -24.65 23.10 -7.95
CA TRP A 289 -24.58 24.30 -7.10
C TRP A 289 -25.92 24.99 -6.93
N THR A 290 -26.80 24.91 -7.92
CA THR A 290 -28.15 25.47 -7.84
C THR A 290 -28.97 24.83 -6.72
N ASN A 291 -28.85 23.49 -6.54
CA ASN A 291 -29.53 22.78 -5.48
C ASN A 291 -28.83 22.99 -4.12
N VAL A 292 -27.50 22.95 -4.09
CA VAL A 292 -26.74 23.20 -2.85
C VAL A 292 -27.10 24.56 -2.24
N THR A 293 -27.12 25.62 -3.05
CA THR A 293 -27.38 26.98 -2.55
C THR A 293 -28.83 27.23 -2.13
N LYS A 294 -29.78 26.42 -2.62
CA LYS A 294 -31.21 26.50 -2.24
C LYS A 294 -31.54 25.75 -0.94
N ALA A 295 -30.62 24.90 -0.46
CA ALA A 295 -30.87 24.09 0.74
C ALA A 295 -31.14 25.00 1.96
N GLN A 296 -32.09 24.59 2.79
CA GLN A 296 -32.52 25.31 4.00
C GLN A 296 -32.40 24.39 5.22
N PRO A 297 -32.05 24.93 6.40
CA PRO A 297 -32.13 24.18 7.63
C PRO A 297 -33.56 23.68 7.90
N LEU A 298 -33.75 22.41 8.17
CA LEU A 298 -35.05 21.79 8.45
C LEU A 298 -35.40 21.75 9.93
N PHE A 299 -34.39 21.91 10.82
CA PHE A 299 -34.57 21.93 12.26
C PHE A 299 -33.42 22.71 12.95
N PRO A 300 -33.57 23.17 14.21
CA PRO A 300 -32.51 23.85 14.94
C PRO A 300 -31.22 23.04 15.00
N GLY A 301 -30.09 23.63 14.59
CA GLY A 301 -28.78 22.95 14.54
C GLY A 301 -28.52 22.16 13.24
N HIS A 302 -29.48 22.07 12.30
CA HIS A 302 -29.22 21.53 10.97
C HIS A 302 -28.36 22.50 10.17
N TYR A 303 -27.13 22.09 9.86
CA TYR A 303 -26.20 22.89 9.08
C TYR A 303 -26.53 22.78 7.58
N GLN A 304 -27.14 23.83 7.04
CA GLN A 304 -27.43 23.99 5.61
C GLN A 304 -27.47 25.48 5.25
N PRO A 305 -27.07 25.85 4.01
CA PRO A 305 -26.46 25.03 2.97
C PRO A 305 -24.99 24.68 3.27
N HIS A 306 -24.55 23.52 2.74
CA HIS A 306 -23.12 23.15 2.74
C HIS A 306 -22.42 23.88 1.58
N LEU A 307 -21.91 25.07 1.84
CA LEU A 307 -21.17 25.83 0.83
C LEU A 307 -19.74 25.31 0.68
N PRO A 308 -19.17 25.36 -0.55
CA PRO A 308 -17.80 24.93 -0.77
C PRO A 308 -16.80 25.81 -0.02
N ALA A 309 -15.72 25.20 0.50
CA ALA A 309 -14.64 25.91 1.17
C ALA A 309 -13.45 26.13 0.24
N ASP A 310 -12.65 25.10 0.00
CA ASP A 310 -11.33 25.24 -0.61
C ASP A 310 -11.37 25.41 -2.14
N LEU A 311 -12.27 24.69 -2.83
CA LEU A 311 -12.38 24.73 -4.29
C LEU A 311 -13.40 25.78 -4.81
N GLY A 312 -14.14 26.45 -3.91
CA GLY A 312 -15.17 27.42 -4.31
C GLY A 312 -16.29 26.78 -5.15
N PHE A 313 -17.08 27.63 -5.81
CA PHE A 313 -18.13 27.21 -6.76
C PHE A 313 -17.52 26.92 -8.13
N TYR A 314 -16.79 25.81 -8.23
CA TYR A 314 -16.07 25.43 -9.44
C TYR A 314 -16.99 25.04 -10.61
N ASP A 315 -16.46 25.16 -11.83
CA ASP A 315 -17.09 24.69 -13.06
C ASP A 315 -16.18 23.64 -13.73
N LEU A 316 -16.69 22.44 -13.94
CA LEU A 316 -15.92 21.32 -14.49
C LEU A 316 -15.55 21.44 -15.98
N ARG A 317 -15.94 22.53 -16.65
CA ARG A 317 -15.45 22.90 -17.99
C ARG A 317 -14.08 23.57 -17.93
N VAL A 318 -13.62 23.95 -16.75
CA VAL A 318 -12.32 24.60 -16.53
C VAL A 318 -11.29 23.55 -16.19
N ARG A 319 -10.30 23.34 -17.06
CA ARG A 319 -9.28 22.28 -16.91
C ARG A 319 -8.46 22.45 -15.63
N GLU A 320 -8.12 23.66 -15.27
CA GLU A 320 -7.37 23.98 -14.05
C GLU A 320 -8.08 23.48 -12.80
N VAL A 321 -9.41 23.47 -12.79
CA VAL A 321 -10.22 22.92 -11.68
C VAL A 321 -9.96 21.41 -11.53
N GLN A 322 -9.93 20.66 -12.64
CA GLN A 322 -9.62 19.22 -12.56
C GLN A 322 -8.21 18.98 -12.05
N HIS A 323 -7.22 19.76 -12.48
CA HIS A 323 -5.85 19.66 -11.97
C HIS A 323 -5.79 19.95 -10.47
N GLU A 324 -6.50 20.96 -10.00
CA GLU A 324 -6.58 21.29 -8.58
C GLU A 324 -7.22 20.15 -7.78
N GLN A 325 -8.34 19.60 -8.27
CA GLN A 325 -9.00 18.43 -7.66
C GLN A 325 -8.07 17.20 -7.61
N ILE A 326 -7.31 16.92 -8.67
CA ILE A 326 -6.31 15.85 -8.71
C ILE A 326 -5.22 16.08 -7.66
N ASN A 327 -4.71 17.31 -7.57
CA ASN A 327 -3.68 17.67 -6.60
C ASN A 327 -4.18 17.50 -5.16
N TYR A 328 -5.41 17.92 -4.86
CA TYR A 328 -6.04 17.69 -3.56
C TYR A 328 -6.21 16.19 -3.27
N ALA A 329 -6.75 15.43 -4.22
CA ALA A 329 -6.93 14.00 -4.08
C ALA A 329 -5.61 13.30 -3.72
N LYS A 330 -4.56 13.56 -4.48
CA LYS A 330 -3.22 12.99 -4.23
C LYS A 330 -2.65 13.44 -2.89
N HIS A 331 -2.83 14.73 -2.53
CA HIS A 331 -2.35 15.27 -1.26
C HIS A 331 -2.97 14.56 -0.06
N TYR A 332 -4.23 14.17 -0.14
CA TYR A 332 -4.97 13.50 0.94
C TYR A 332 -5.05 11.97 0.78
N GLY A 333 -4.24 11.41 -0.12
CA GLY A 333 -4.09 9.96 -0.26
C GLY A 333 -5.21 9.26 -1.03
N ILE A 334 -5.98 9.99 -1.83
CA ILE A 334 -6.91 9.41 -2.79
C ILE A 334 -6.10 8.95 -4.02
N ASP A 335 -6.23 7.69 -4.38
CA ASP A 335 -5.49 7.07 -5.49
C ASP A 335 -6.18 7.23 -6.84
N ALA A 336 -7.50 7.39 -6.84
CA ALA A 336 -8.27 7.36 -8.08
C ALA A 336 -9.63 8.06 -7.99
N PHE A 337 -10.18 8.40 -9.15
CA PHE A 337 -11.56 8.84 -9.31
C PHE A 337 -12.45 7.77 -9.94
N CYS A 338 -13.66 7.58 -9.43
CA CYS A 338 -14.71 6.79 -10.05
C CYS A 338 -15.75 7.72 -10.67
N PHE A 339 -15.65 7.97 -11.97
CA PHE A 339 -16.58 8.87 -12.66
C PHE A 339 -17.96 8.24 -12.79
N HIS A 340 -19.01 8.97 -12.41
CA HIS A 340 -20.36 8.60 -12.81
C HIS A 340 -20.48 8.73 -14.32
N PHE A 341 -20.89 7.65 -14.97
CA PHE A 341 -21.00 7.54 -16.41
C PHE A 341 -22.49 7.41 -16.81
N TYR A 342 -22.95 8.37 -17.57
CA TYR A 342 -24.35 8.47 -18.00
C TYR A 342 -24.48 8.05 -19.46
N TRP A 343 -25.15 6.92 -19.70
CA TRP A 343 -25.39 6.36 -21.02
C TRP A 343 -26.85 6.01 -21.19
N PHE A 344 -27.48 6.54 -22.25
CA PHE A 344 -28.87 6.33 -22.60
C PHE A 344 -28.96 5.92 -24.07
N ALA A 345 -29.02 4.63 -24.36
CA ALA A 345 -29.18 4.04 -25.70
C ALA A 345 -28.28 4.70 -26.80
N GLY A 346 -26.96 4.77 -26.55
CA GLY A 346 -25.99 5.38 -27.47
C GLY A 346 -25.74 6.86 -27.23
N ARG A 347 -26.49 7.51 -26.34
CA ARG A 347 -26.30 8.91 -25.99
C ARG A 347 -25.57 9.04 -24.67
N ARG A 348 -24.40 9.69 -24.68
CA ARG A 348 -23.68 10.12 -23.47
C ARG A 348 -24.12 11.52 -23.07
N ILE A 349 -24.30 11.75 -21.78
CA ILE A 349 -24.54 13.07 -21.21
C ILE A 349 -23.59 13.32 -20.06
N LEU A 350 -23.32 14.60 -19.75
CA LEU A 350 -22.32 15.00 -18.75
C LEU A 350 -20.92 14.43 -19.01
N ASN A 351 -20.63 14.13 -20.26
CA ASN A 351 -19.38 13.46 -20.67
C ASN A 351 -18.18 14.42 -20.74
N GLY A 352 -18.40 15.73 -20.83
CA GLY A 352 -17.32 16.73 -20.97
C GLY A 352 -16.17 16.53 -19.99
N PRO A 353 -16.40 16.50 -18.67
CA PRO A 353 -15.32 16.37 -17.69
C PRO A 353 -14.48 15.08 -17.84
N LEU A 354 -15.10 13.97 -18.21
CA LEU A 354 -14.38 12.71 -18.47
C LEU A 354 -13.61 12.77 -19.79
N ASP A 355 -14.21 13.34 -20.84
CA ASP A 355 -13.56 13.46 -22.14
C ASP A 355 -12.35 14.42 -22.07
N ASP A 356 -12.47 15.53 -21.35
CA ASP A 356 -11.36 16.45 -21.07
C ASP A 356 -10.25 15.77 -20.25
N PHE A 357 -10.61 15.00 -19.21
CA PHE A 357 -9.69 14.21 -18.42
C PHE A 357 -8.90 13.19 -19.27
N LEU A 358 -9.59 12.49 -20.18
CA LEU A 358 -8.95 11.51 -21.06
C LEU A 358 -8.00 12.18 -22.06
N ALA A 359 -8.36 13.36 -22.56
CA ALA A 359 -7.56 14.14 -23.51
C ALA A 359 -6.34 14.83 -22.85
N ASP A 360 -6.31 14.89 -21.52
CA ASP A 360 -5.26 15.60 -20.79
C ASP A 360 -4.16 14.63 -20.28
N PRO A 361 -2.95 14.68 -20.85
CA PRO A 361 -1.84 13.85 -20.38
C PRO A 361 -1.29 14.30 -19.01
N GLN A 362 -1.65 15.49 -18.52
CA GLN A 362 -1.24 15.99 -17.20
C GLN A 362 -2.21 15.57 -16.08
N ALA A 363 -3.36 15.01 -16.41
CA ALA A 363 -4.29 14.44 -15.45
C ALA A 363 -3.74 13.13 -14.87
N ASP A 364 -2.76 13.23 -13.96
CA ASP A 364 -1.99 12.12 -13.41
C ASP A 364 -2.67 11.53 -12.15
N ILE A 365 -3.83 10.90 -12.32
CA ILE A 365 -4.53 10.11 -11.31
C ILE A 365 -5.20 8.91 -11.99
N ASP A 366 -5.34 7.78 -11.29
CA ASP A 366 -6.06 6.63 -11.81
C ASP A 366 -7.56 6.91 -11.86
N PHE A 367 -8.29 6.15 -12.70
CA PHE A 367 -9.75 6.28 -12.76
C PHE A 367 -10.44 4.96 -13.12
N CYS A 368 -11.72 4.89 -12.77
CA CYS A 368 -12.68 3.93 -13.28
C CYS A 368 -14.02 4.62 -13.51
N ILE A 369 -15.02 3.88 -13.94
CA ILE A 369 -16.37 4.41 -14.11
C ILE A 369 -17.39 3.64 -13.31
N CYS A 370 -18.47 4.33 -12.94
CA CYS A 370 -19.71 3.77 -12.41
C CYS A 370 -20.85 4.11 -13.37
N TRP A 371 -21.40 3.11 -14.04
CA TRP A 371 -22.56 3.32 -14.89
C TRP A 371 -23.79 3.64 -14.04
N ALA A 372 -24.26 4.89 -14.11
CA ALA A 372 -25.45 5.36 -13.43
C ALA A 372 -26.68 5.01 -14.28
N ASN A 373 -27.08 3.74 -14.26
CA ASN A 373 -28.10 3.14 -15.11
C ASN A 373 -29.53 3.28 -14.54
N GLU A 374 -29.88 4.50 -14.15
CA GLU A 374 -31.25 4.86 -13.72
C GLU A 374 -31.92 5.78 -14.73
N ASN A 375 -33.25 5.77 -14.78
CA ASN A 375 -34.01 6.82 -15.46
C ASN A 375 -33.75 8.17 -14.81
N TRP A 376 -33.63 9.21 -15.60
CA TRP A 376 -33.69 10.58 -15.09
C TRP A 376 -35.12 11.04 -15.01
N THR A 377 -35.53 11.47 -13.82
CA THR A 377 -36.89 11.91 -13.50
C THR A 377 -36.91 13.28 -12.86
N ARG A 378 -38.06 13.94 -12.77
CA ARG A 378 -38.23 15.21 -12.04
C ARG A 378 -38.22 15.02 -10.52
N ARG A 379 -37.30 14.22 -10.01
CA ARG A 379 -37.16 13.89 -8.59
C ARG A 379 -36.99 15.12 -7.69
N TRP A 380 -36.30 16.12 -8.19
CA TRP A 380 -36.06 17.36 -7.43
C TRP A 380 -37.31 18.25 -7.27
N ASP A 381 -38.35 18.03 -8.10
CA ASP A 381 -39.64 18.68 -8.00
C ASP A 381 -40.70 17.78 -7.31
N ALA A 382 -40.26 16.69 -6.65
CA ALA A 382 -41.13 15.64 -6.08
C ALA A 382 -42.05 14.95 -7.12
N ALA A 383 -41.73 15.06 -8.40
CA ALA A 383 -42.47 14.41 -9.51
C ALA A 383 -41.68 13.20 -10.04
N GLU A 384 -41.49 12.18 -9.20
CA GLU A 384 -40.67 10.99 -9.53
C GLU A 384 -41.20 10.18 -10.72
N HIS A 385 -42.46 10.39 -11.11
CA HIS A 385 -43.12 9.70 -12.23
C HIS A 385 -42.86 10.36 -13.59
N ASP A 386 -42.40 11.61 -13.62
CA ASP A 386 -42.05 12.32 -14.85
C ASP A 386 -40.65 11.92 -15.31
N VAL A 387 -40.59 10.99 -16.27
CA VAL A 387 -39.32 10.52 -16.86
C VAL A 387 -38.81 11.56 -17.88
N LEU A 388 -37.64 12.13 -17.62
CA LEU A 388 -36.93 13.07 -18.50
C LEU A 388 -36.07 12.36 -19.54
N LEU A 389 -35.34 11.32 -19.10
CA LEU A 389 -34.60 10.39 -19.95
C LEU A 389 -34.83 8.96 -19.45
N GLU A 390 -35.27 8.11 -20.36
CA GLU A 390 -35.50 6.69 -20.07
C GLU A 390 -34.27 5.86 -20.33
N GLN A 391 -33.95 4.99 -19.38
CA GLN A 391 -32.93 3.95 -19.54
C GLN A 391 -33.57 2.75 -20.25
N THR A 392 -33.08 2.39 -21.42
CA THR A 392 -33.56 1.23 -22.17
C THR A 392 -32.48 0.14 -22.22
N TYR A 393 -32.93 -1.10 -22.10
CA TYR A 393 -32.05 -2.28 -22.11
C TYR A 393 -32.40 -3.15 -23.31
N SER A 394 -31.40 -3.52 -24.08
CA SER A 394 -31.50 -4.46 -25.19
C SER A 394 -30.11 -5.01 -25.51
N LEU A 395 -30.04 -6.17 -26.15
CA LEU A 395 -28.77 -6.74 -26.60
C LEU A 395 -27.92 -5.76 -27.43
N GLU A 396 -28.57 -4.98 -28.28
CA GLU A 396 -27.92 -3.95 -29.11
C GLU A 396 -27.36 -2.82 -28.24
N ASN A 397 -28.13 -2.31 -27.27
CA ASN A 397 -27.70 -1.26 -26.36
C ASN A 397 -26.58 -1.73 -25.44
N ASP A 398 -26.68 -2.95 -24.89
CA ASP A 398 -25.69 -3.53 -23.99
C ASP A 398 -24.34 -3.76 -24.74
N THR A 399 -24.43 -4.17 -26.02
CA THR A 399 -23.28 -4.28 -26.92
C THR A 399 -22.66 -2.91 -27.20
N ALA A 400 -23.48 -1.93 -27.61
CA ALA A 400 -23.02 -0.58 -27.91
C ALA A 400 -22.40 0.11 -26.68
N PHE A 401 -22.97 -0.09 -25.51
CA PHE A 401 -22.41 0.38 -24.24
C PHE A 401 -21.01 -0.17 -24.03
N MET A 402 -20.82 -1.49 -24.05
CA MET A 402 -19.52 -2.10 -23.81
C MET A 402 -18.48 -1.68 -24.86
N VAL A 403 -18.86 -1.64 -26.14
CA VAL A 403 -17.97 -1.20 -27.21
C VAL A 403 -17.52 0.26 -26.99
N SER A 404 -18.39 1.12 -26.47
CA SER A 404 -18.05 2.52 -26.15
C SER A 404 -17.02 2.66 -25.01
N LEU A 405 -16.87 1.63 -24.17
CA LEU A 405 -15.93 1.62 -23.05
C LEU A 405 -14.54 1.08 -23.41
N LEU A 406 -14.40 0.35 -24.51
CA LEU A 406 -13.11 -0.25 -24.90
C LEU A 406 -11.96 0.77 -25.00
N PRO A 407 -12.16 1.99 -25.56
CA PRO A 407 -11.12 3.01 -25.55
C PRO A 407 -10.72 3.48 -24.14
N LEU A 408 -11.67 3.53 -23.21
CA LEU A 408 -11.40 3.87 -21.82
C LEU A 408 -10.56 2.79 -21.15
N PHE A 409 -10.91 1.52 -21.39
CA PHE A 409 -10.16 0.37 -20.87
C PHE A 409 -8.74 0.28 -21.41
N ALA A 410 -8.46 0.86 -22.56
CA ALA A 410 -7.12 0.95 -23.13
C ALA A 410 -6.25 2.05 -22.49
N ASP A 411 -6.83 3.01 -21.75
CA ASP A 411 -6.08 4.04 -21.04
C ASP A 411 -5.25 3.41 -19.92
N LYS A 412 -3.98 3.78 -19.83
CA LYS A 412 -3.04 3.26 -18.82
C LYS A 412 -3.43 3.62 -17.38
N ARG A 413 -4.21 4.69 -17.19
CA ARG A 413 -4.71 5.16 -15.89
C ARG A 413 -5.97 4.40 -15.45
N TYR A 414 -6.57 3.58 -16.34
CA TYR A 414 -7.80 2.86 -16.00
C TYR A 414 -7.51 1.78 -14.95
N ILE A 415 -8.25 1.79 -13.84
CA ILE A 415 -8.07 0.83 -12.73
C ILE A 415 -8.34 -0.60 -13.21
N ARG A 416 -7.46 -1.50 -12.81
CA ARG A 416 -7.57 -2.94 -13.07
C ARG A 416 -7.45 -3.75 -11.79
N VAL A 417 -8.24 -4.78 -11.70
CA VAL A 417 -8.18 -5.80 -10.65
C VAL A 417 -7.65 -7.09 -11.30
N ASN A 418 -6.47 -7.55 -10.88
CA ASN A 418 -5.80 -8.72 -11.49
C ASN A 418 -5.66 -8.62 -13.02
N GLY A 419 -5.43 -7.42 -13.55
CA GLY A 419 -5.32 -7.17 -14.99
C GLY A 419 -6.65 -6.86 -15.69
N ALA A 420 -7.81 -7.15 -15.10
CA ALA A 420 -9.14 -6.88 -15.64
C ALA A 420 -9.62 -5.45 -15.32
N PRO A 421 -10.09 -4.65 -16.29
CA PRO A 421 -10.60 -3.30 -16.03
C PRO A 421 -11.84 -3.36 -15.11
N LEU A 422 -11.90 -2.41 -14.17
CA LEU A 422 -12.96 -2.32 -13.17
C LEU A 422 -14.16 -1.54 -13.71
N LEU A 423 -15.34 -2.15 -13.76
CA LEU A 423 -16.59 -1.48 -14.07
C LEU A 423 -17.60 -1.63 -12.93
N ILE A 424 -18.04 -0.49 -12.38
CA ILE A 424 -19.12 -0.49 -11.38
C ILE A 424 -20.47 -0.24 -12.09
N VAL A 425 -21.48 -1.02 -11.74
CA VAL A 425 -22.87 -0.82 -12.18
C VAL A 425 -23.72 -0.42 -10.98
N TYR A 426 -24.38 0.73 -11.09
CA TYR A 426 -25.10 1.32 -9.97
C TYR A 426 -26.38 0.54 -9.61
N ARG A 427 -27.16 0.13 -10.60
CA ARG A 427 -28.44 -0.58 -10.40
C ARG A 427 -28.53 -1.85 -11.28
N PRO A 428 -27.74 -2.89 -11.01
CA PRO A 428 -27.78 -4.11 -11.82
C PRO A 428 -29.18 -4.77 -11.80
N GLN A 429 -29.95 -4.59 -10.73
CA GLN A 429 -31.31 -5.08 -10.62
C GLN A 429 -32.33 -4.43 -11.58
N HIS A 430 -31.98 -3.32 -12.24
CA HIS A 430 -32.83 -2.71 -13.29
C HIS A 430 -32.62 -3.36 -14.66
N MET A 431 -31.56 -4.15 -14.81
CA MET A 431 -31.29 -4.87 -16.07
C MET A 431 -32.22 -6.09 -16.16
N PRO A 432 -32.82 -6.35 -17.32
CA PRO A 432 -33.74 -7.49 -17.48
C PRO A 432 -33.10 -8.84 -17.19
N ASP A 433 -31.88 -9.06 -17.66
CA ASP A 433 -31.06 -10.24 -17.37
C ASP A 433 -29.59 -9.81 -17.16
N PRO A 434 -29.23 -9.43 -15.95
CA PRO A 434 -27.87 -8.95 -15.64
C PRO A 434 -26.79 -10.03 -15.84
N ARG A 435 -27.12 -11.34 -15.68
CA ARG A 435 -26.16 -12.42 -15.94
C ARG A 435 -25.84 -12.56 -17.42
N ALA A 436 -26.85 -12.54 -18.26
CA ALA A 436 -26.67 -12.60 -19.71
C ALA A 436 -25.89 -11.38 -20.21
N THR A 437 -26.20 -10.18 -19.70
CA THR A 437 -25.47 -8.97 -20.03
C THR A 437 -24.01 -9.02 -19.53
N ALA A 438 -23.74 -9.52 -18.34
CA ALA A 438 -22.39 -9.70 -17.82
C ALA A 438 -21.57 -10.63 -18.70
N GLU A 439 -22.13 -11.76 -19.14
CA GLU A 439 -21.43 -12.70 -20.03
C GLU A 439 -21.19 -12.11 -21.42
N LEU A 440 -22.16 -11.39 -21.98
CA LEU A 440 -21.97 -10.64 -23.22
C LEU A 440 -20.80 -9.66 -23.11
N TRP A 441 -20.72 -8.89 -22.06
CA TRP A 441 -19.64 -7.92 -21.84
C TRP A 441 -18.27 -8.58 -21.69
N ARG A 442 -18.18 -9.71 -20.98
CA ARG A 442 -16.96 -10.51 -20.90
C ARG A 442 -16.53 -11.03 -22.26
N GLN A 443 -17.49 -11.51 -23.06
CA GLN A 443 -17.21 -11.98 -24.42
C GLN A 443 -16.65 -10.84 -25.30
N ILE A 444 -17.29 -9.67 -25.31
CA ILE A 444 -16.85 -8.50 -26.07
C ILE A 444 -15.42 -8.08 -25.65
N CYS A 445 -15.12 -8.05 -24.37
CA CYS A 445 -13.80 -7.70 -23.87
C CYS A 445 -12.74 -8.72 -24.32
N ARG A 446 -13.03 -10.02 -24.27
CA ARG A 446 -12.13 -11.08 -24.74
C ARG A 446 -11.86 -10.95 -26.25
N GLU A 447 -12.91 -10.78 -27.06
CA GLU A 447 -12.83 -10.64 -28.51
C GLU A 447 -12.10 -9.36 -28.94
N SER A 448 -12.18 -8.30 -28.15
CA SER A 448 -11.50 -7.03 -28.40
C SER A 448 -10.04 -6.98 -27.90
N GLY A 449 -9.53 -8.08 -27.33
CA GLY A 449 -8.15 -8.14 -26.82
C GLY A 449 -7.92 -7.46 -25.47
N ILE A 450 -8.98 -6.98 -24.82
CA ILE A 450 -8.92 -6.42 -23.44
C ILE A 450 -8.68 -7.53 -22.41
N GLY A 451 -9.16 -8.75 -22.69
CA GLY A 451 -9.17 -9.87 -21.74
C GLY A 451 -10.44 -9.90 -20.88
N GLU A 452 -10.31 -10.28 -19.63
CA GLU A 452 -11.43 -10.30 -18.67
C GLU A 452 -11.78 -8.90 -18.19
N ILE A 453 -13.04 -8.71 -17.73
CA ILE A 453 -13.52 -7.49 -17.06
C ILE A 453 -13.92 -7.82 -15.63
N HIS A 454 -13.62 -6.93 -14.67
CA HIS A 454 -14.01 -7.05 -13.28
C HIS A 454 -15.28 -6.22 -13.00
N LEU A 455 -16.42 -6.91 -12.86
CA LEU A 455 -17.74 -6.31 -12.69
C LEU A 455 -18.09 -6.17 -11.20
N VAL A 456 -18.47 -4.96 -10.79
CA VAL A 456 -18.84 -4.66 -9.41
C VAL A 456 -20.26 -4.11 -9.34
N ALA A 457 -21.08 -4.69 -8.47
CA ALA A 457 -22.42 -4.18 -8.18
C ALA A 457 -22.37 -3.14 -7.06
N ALA A 458 -22.96 -1.97 -7.26
CA ALA A 458 -23.25 -1.10 -6.13
C ALA A 458 -24.40 -1.69 -5.30
N LEU A 459 -24.15 -1.94 -4.02
CA LEU A 459 -25.10 -2.53 -3.08
C LEU A 459 -26.05 -1.42 -2.58
N THR A 460 -27.14 -1.24 -3.31
CA THR A 460 -28.11 -0.16 -3.10
C THR A 460 -29.53 -0.70 -2.91
N HIS A 461 -30.38 0.06 -2.20
CA HIS A 461 -31.83 -0.21 -2.11
C HIS A 461 -32.20 -1.65 -1.69
N GLY A 462 -31.49 -2.19 -0.69
CA GLY A 462 -31.75 -3.53 -0.14
C GLY A 462 -31.09 -4.67 -0.92
N ASN A 463 -30.43 -4.39 -2.03
CA ASN A 463 -29.63 -5.40 -2.73
C ASN A 463 -28.28 -5.57 -2.02
N MET A 464 -28.00 -6.78 -1.53
CA MET A 464 -26.78 -7.11 -0.79
C MET A 464 -26.01 -8.28 -1.41
N ASP A 465 -26.50 -8.83 -2.54
CA ASP A 465 -25.92 -9.99 -3.20
C ASP A 465 -25.55 -9.65 -4.65
N TYR A 466 -24.25 -9.54 -4.94
CA TYR A 466 -23.73 -9.29 -6.28
C TYR A 466 -23.61 -10.56 -7.12
N GLU A 467 -23.48 -11.72 -6.49
CA GLU A 467 -23.30 -13.01 -7.18
C GLU A 467 -24.53 -13.40 -7.99
N GLN A 468 -25.73 -13.00 -7.54
CA GLN A 468 -26.98 -13.24 -8.28
C GLN A 468 -26.96 -12.59 -9.67
N PHE A 469 -26.18 -11.53 -9.87
CA PHE A 469 -26.04 -10.84 -11.17
C PHE A 469 -24.91 -11.39 -12.02
N GLY A 470 -24.13 -12.37 -11.53
CA GLY A 470 -22.94 -12.87 -12.20
C GLY A 470 -21.75 -11.88 -12.14
N PHE A 471 -21.73 -11.00 -11.15
CA PHE A 471 -20.67 -10.02 -10.93
C PHE A 471 -19.61 -10.57 -9.98
N ASP A 472 -18.41 -9.97 -10.01
CA ASP A 472 -17.23 -10.46 -9.31
C ASP A 472 -17.11 -9.91 -7.88
N ALA A 473 -17.72 -8.73 -7.61
CA ALA A 473 -17.68 -8.09 -6.30
C ALA A 473 -18.88 -7.15 -6.08
N GLY A 474 -19.06 -6.72 -4.83
CA GLY A 474 -20.03 -5.71 -4.42
C GLY A 474 -19.36 -4.55 -3.69
N VAL A 475 -19.81 -3.32 -3.95
CA VAL A 475 -19.39 -2.13 -3.22
C VAL A 475 -20.56 -1.54 -2.43
N GLN A 476 -20.40 -1.32 -1.13
CA GLN A 476 -21.38 -0.60 -0.34
C GLN A 476 -21.50 0.85 -0.84
N PHE A 477 -22.73 1.30 -1.01
CA PHE A 477 -22.99 2.64 -1.55
C PHE A 477 -23.86 3.44 -0.56
N PRO A 478 -23.27 4.09 0.46
CA PRO A 478 -24.01 4.94 1.39
C PRO A 478 -24.64 6.15 0.65
N PRO A 479 -25.82 6.64 1.10
CA PRO A 479 -26.60 6.24 2.26
C PRO A 479 -27.60 5.10 2.01
N HIS A 480 -27.54 4.42 0.87
CA HIS A 480 -28.54 3.43 0.45
C HIS A 480 -28.40 2.05 1.13
N SER A 481 -27.38 1.87 1.98
CA SER A 481 -27.20 0.67 2.79
C SER A 481 -27.74 0.92 4.20
N PRO A 482 -28.88 0.36 4.61
CA PRO A 482 -29.46 0.60 5.93
C PRO A 482 -28.75 -0.26 6.99
N GLN A 483 -27.60 0.19 7.47
CA GLN A 483 -27.01 -0.32 8.72
C GLN A 483 -27.30 0.60 9.92
N GLY A 484 -28.11 1.63 9.76
CA GLY A 484 -28.58 2.52 10.82
C GLY A 484 -29.96 2.10 11.35
N ARG A 485 -30.17 2.19 12.67
CA ARG A 485 -31.52 2.10 13.25
C ARG A 485 -32.39 3.22 12.68
N ASP A 486 -33.57 2.87 12.18
CA ASP A 486 -34.54 3.84 11.68
C ASP A 486 -34.82 4.88 12.79
N LEU A 487 -34.51 6.15 12.52
CA LEU A 487 -34.78 7.22 13.49
C LEU A 487 -36.26 7.32 13.85
N ARG A 488 -37.18 6.85 12.99
CA ARG A 488 -38.61 6.77 13.26
C ARG A 488 -38.93 5.84 14.44
N GLU A 489 -38.17 4.76 14.64
CA GLU A 489 -38.30 3.89 15.82
C GLU A 489 -37.91 4.58 17.13
N ARG A 490 -36.98 5.58 17.08
CA ARG A 490 -36.58 6.37 18.25
C ARG A 490 -37.60 7.46 18.60
N VAL A 491 -38.26 8.05 17.59
CA VAL A 491 -39.23 9.13 17.81
C VAL A 491 -40.54 8.56 18.34
N SER A 492 -40.96 7.38 17.90
CA SER A 492 -42.19 6.71 18.40
C SER A 492 -42.06 6.15 19.84
N ALA A 493 -40.84 5.99 20.36
CA ALA A 493 -40.61 5.54 21.74
C ALA A 493 -40.64 6.69 22.79
N HIS A 494 -40.82 7.94 22.33
CA HIS A 494 -40.86 9.14 23.18
C HIS A 494 -42.16 9.95 23.03
N GLN A 495 -43.17 9.40 22.38
CA GLN A 495 -44.56 9.83 22.43
C GLN A 495 -45.39 8.86 23.31
#